data_57dcbd6d975e306b9118a8a826e9d60b
#
_entry.id   57dcbd6d975e306b9118a8a826e9d60b
#
_cell.length_a   1.000
_cell.length_b   1.000
_cell.length_c   1.000
_cell.angle_alpha   90.00
_cell.angle_beta   90.00
_cell.angle_gamma   90.00
#
_symmetry.space_group_name_H-M   'P 1'
#
loop_
_entity.id
_entity.type
_entity.pdbx_description
1 polymer ?
#
loop_
_entity_poly.entity_id
_entity_poly.type
_entity_poly.pdbx_seq_one_letter_code
_entity_poly.pdbx_strand_id
1 'polypeptide(L)'
;MFDESHLDIFIDRIQAVVTRELRRAYGEYFEEDPYGLPGILEQIYDNAREKFVFIIDEWDCVFRLAKDRTDCQQKYLNFLRGLFKGSDYVELVYMTGIIRRSIFLLSIP
;
A
#
# COMPACT_ATOMS: atom_id res chain seq x y z
N MET A 1 11.30 -15.92 -13.36
CA MET A 1 10.19 -15.10 -13.86
C MET A 1 9.34 -14.58 -12.71
N PHE A 2 8.94 -13.33 -12.79
CA PHE A 2 8.05 -12.75 -11.78
C PHE A 2 6.61 -13.21 -12.03
N ASP A 3 6.01 -13.87 -11.04
CA ASP A 3 4.66 -14.40 -11.14
C ASP A 3 3.82 -14.02 -9.91
N GLU A 4 2.61 -14.55 -9.81
CA GLU A 4 1.70 -14.21 -8.73
C GLU A 4 2.24 -14.58 -7.35
N SER A 5 2.98 -15.69 -7.23
CA SER A 5 3.56 -16.08 -5.95
C SER A 5 4.66 -15.10 -5.52
N HIS A 6 5.44 -14.59 -6.45
CA HIS A 6 6.43 -13.55 -6.17
C HIS A 6 5.74 -12.25 -5.74
N LEU A 7 4.64 -11.92 -6.39
CA LEU A 7 3.86 -10.74 -6.04
C LEU A 7 3.28 -10.84 -4.63
N ASP A 8 2.73 -12.01 -4.27
CA ASP A 8 2.19 -12.23 -2.93
C ASP A 8 3.25 -12.05 -1.86
N ILE A 9 4.44 -12.60 -2.08
CA ILE A 9 5.56 -12.42 -1.17
C ILE A 9 5.95 -10.94 -1.05
N PHE A 10 5.97 -10.25 -2.17
CA PHE A 10 6.31 -8.82 -2.20
C PHE A 10 5.31 -7.99 -1.41
N ILE A 11 4.02 -8.20 -1.63
CA ILE A 11 2.96 -7.48 -0.91
C ILE A 11 2.99 -7.82 0.58
N ASP A 12 3.14 -9.08 0.93
CA ASP A 12 3.19 -9.51 2.33
C ASP A 12 4.39 -8.88 3.04
N ARG A 13 5.51 -8.78 2.37
CA ARG A 13 6.71 -8.17 2.94
C ARG A 13 6.51 -6.67 3.19
N ILE A 14 5.89 -5.96 2.25
CA ILE A 14 5.57 -4.55 2.44
C ILE A 14 4.71 -4.38 3.69
N GLN A 15 3.65 -5.17 3.79
CA GLN A 15 2.75 -5.08 4.93
C GLN A 15 3.45 -5.40 6.25
N ALA A 16 4.28 -6.43 6.26
CA ALA A 16 5.00 -6.84 7.46
C ALA A 16 5.99 -5.76 7.93
N VAL A 17 6.74 -5.18 7.01
CA VAL A 17 7.73 -4.15 7.33
C VAL A 17 7.04 -2.90 7.86
N VAL A 18 6.00 -2.43 7.18
CA VAL A 18 5.28 -1.24 7.60
C VAL A 18 4.58 -1.46 8.93
N THR A 19 3.94 -2.61 9.11
CA THR A 19 3.27 -2.95 10.37
C THR A 19 4.26 -2.93 11.54
N ARG A 20 5.47 -3.46 11.34
CA ARG A 20 6.50 -3.46 12.38
C ARG A 20 6.90 -2.03 12.77
N GLU A 21 7.07 -1.16 11.80
CA GLU A 21 7.40 0.24 12.08
C GLU A 21 6.24 0.96 12.78
N LEU A 22 5.02 0.71 12.33
CA LEU A 22 3.84 1.28 12.99
C LEU A 22 3.69 0.79 14.42
N ARG A 23 4.05 -0.47 14.69
CA ARG A 23 3.97 -1.02 16.05
C ARG A 23 4.95 -0.33 16.99
N ARG A 24 6.12 0.05 16.50
CA ARG A 24 7.08 0.82 17.29
C ARG A 24 6.57 2.20 17.66
N ALA A 25 5.91 2.86 16.71
CA ALA A 25 5.45 4.24 16.88
C ALA A 25 4.06 4.34 17.51
N TYR A 26 3.16 3.40 17.18
CA TYR A 26 1.74 3.49 17.51
C TYR A 26 1.19 2.18 18.09
N GLY A 27 2.02 1.31 18.64
CA GLY A 27 1.59 -0.02 19.06
C GLY A 27 0.47 -0.04 20.08
N GLU A 28 0.31 1.02 20.86
CA GLU A 28 -0.78 1.12 21.85
C GLU A 28 -2.13 1.47 21.23
N TYR A 29 -2.16 1.86 19.95
CA TYR A 29 -3.37 2.33 19.29
C TYR A 29 -4.00 1.28 18.38
N PHE A 30 -3.36 0.15 18.16
CA PHE A 30 -3.93 -0.86 17.28
C PHE A 30 -3.58 -2.27 17.72
N GLU A 31 -4.44 -3.19 17.27
CA GLU A 31 -4.22 -4.63 17.43
C GLU A 31 -4.12 -5.26 16.04
N GLU A 32 -3.80 -6.55 16.01
CA GLU A 32 -3.79 -7.30 14.77
C GLU A 32 -5.16 -7.20 14.10
N ASP A 33 -5.17 -7.03 12.78
CA ASP A 33 -6.39 -6.78 12.03
C ASP A 33 -6.49 -7.75 10.85
N PRO A 34 -7.65 -8.43 10.67
CA PRO A 34 -7.82 -9.35 9.54
C PRO A 34 -7.78 -8.68 8.18
N TYR A 35 -7.99 -7.36 8.12
CA TYR A 35 -7.90 -6.61 6.88
C TYR A 35 -6.48 -6.12 6.58
N GLY A 36 -5.51 -6.51 7.40
CA GLY A 36 -4.12 -6.18 7.20
C GLY A 36 -3.80 -4.71 7.43
N LEU A 37 -2.87 -4.20 6.65
CA LEU A 37 -2.36 -2.83 6.84
C LEU A 37 -3.44 -1.75 6.79
N PRO A 38 -4.41 -1.77 5.86
CA PRO A 38 -5.48 -0.77 5.88
C PRO A 38 -6.26 -0.73 7.19
N GLY A 39 -6.57 -1.91 7.75
CA GLY A 39 -7.28 -1.97 9.03
C GLY A 39 -6.46 -1.41 10.19
N ILE A 40 -5.16 -1.69 10.19
CA ILE A 40 -4.25 -1.14 11.21
C ILE A 40 -4.18 0.38 11.12
N LEU A 41 -4.05 0.92 9.92
CA LEU A 41 -3.99 2.37 9.71
C LEU A 41 -5.27 3.06 10.13
N GLU A 42 -6.42 2.43 9.88
CA GLU A 42 -7.71 2.96 10.34
C GLU A 42 -7.80 2.99 11.86
N GLN A 43 -7.33 1.94 12.55
CA GLN A 43 -7.31 1.92 14.01
C GLN A 43 -6.46 3.07 14.56
N ILE A 44 -5.30 3.30 13.97
CA ILE A 44 -4.43 4.40 14.40
C ILE A 44 -5.13 5.74 14.18
N TYR A 45 -5.75 5.92 13.02
CA TYR A 45 -6.50 7.14 12.75
C TYR A 45 -7.63 7.34 13.77
N ASP A 46 -8.40 6.30 14.04
CA ASP A 46 -9.54 6.38 14.96
C ASP A 46 -9.11 6.68 16.39
N ASN A 47 -8.00 6.10 16.83
CA ASN A 47 -7.58 6.16 18.23
C ASN A 47 -6.57 7.26 18.53
N ALA A 48 -5.71 7.59 17.58
CA ALA A 48 -4.67 8.61 17.74
C ALA A 48 -4.90 9.85 16.90
N ARG A 49 -5.86 9.81 15.97
CA ARG A 49 -6.16 10.89 15.04
C ARG A 49 -4.97 11.30 14.17
N GLU A 50 -4.11 10.34 13.87
CA GLU A 50 -2.97 10.56 13.00
C GLU A 50 -3.33 10.23 11.56
N LYS A 51 -2.97 11.13 10.66
CA LYS A 51 -3.01 10.88 9.22
C LYS A 51 -1.59 10.69 8.72
N PHE A 52 -1.46 10.03 7.58
CA PHE A 52 -0.16 9.65 7.06
C PHE A 52 0.09 10.23 5.69
N VAL A 53 1.32 10.63 5.46
CA VAL A 53 1.84 10.94 4.15
C VAL A 53 2.57 9.69 3.65
N PHE A 54 2.19 9.21 2.48
CA PHE A 54 2.79 8.02 1.88
C PHE A 54 3.70 8.45 0.73
N ILE A 55 4.93 8.01 0.80
CA ILE A 55 5.89 8.25 -0.27
C ILE A 55 6.32 6.90 -0.82
N ILE A 56 6.02 6.66 -2.09
CA ILE A 56 6.33 5.38 -2.74
C ILE A 56 7.26 5.66 -3.90
N ASP A 57 8.50 5.20 -3.74
CA ASP A 57 9.49 5.28 -4.78
C ASP A 57 9.32 4.08 -5.72
N GLU A 58 9.40 4.33 -7.02
CA GLU A 58 9.27 3.30 -8.03
C GLU A 58 7.99 2.46 -7.89
N TRP A 59 6.84 3.12 -7.70
CA TRP A 59 5.56 2.45 -7.54
C TRP A 59 5.24 1.48 -8.67
N ASP A 60 5.79 1.74 -9.85
CA ASP A 60 5.54 0.97 -11.08
C ASP A 60 6.49 -0.22 -11.28
N CYS A 61 7.27 -0.58 -10.25
CA CYS A 61 8.23 -1.68 -10.36
C CYS A 61 7.58 -3.00 -10.79
N VAL A 62 6.37 -3.29 -10.29
CA VAL A 62 5.66 -4.51 -10.66
C VAL A 62 5.32 -4.53 -12.14
N PHE A 63 4.98 -3.39 -12.72
CA PHE A 63 4.69 -3.29 -14.16
C PHE A 63 5.91 -3.60 -15.00
N ARG A 64 7.09 -3.22 -14.53
CA ARG A 64 8.33 -3.53 -15.23
C ARG A 64 8.75 -4.98 -15.06
N LEU A 65 8.55 -5.55 -13.88
CA LEU A 65 8.90 -6.95 -13.59
C LEU A 65 7.91 -7.93 -14.20
N ALA A 66 6.65 -7.55 -14.29
CA ALA A 66 5.55 -8.41 -14.76
C ALA A 66 4.92 -7.83 -16.03
N LYS A 67 5.72 -7.53 -17.03
CA LYS A 67 5.28 -6.84 -18.28
C LYS A 67 4.12 -7.53 -18.95
N ASP A 68 4.15 -8.85 -19.03
CA ASP A 68 3.16 -9.65 -19.75
C ASP A 68 2.13 -10.31 -18.82
N ARG A 69 2.14 -9.94 -17.55
CA ARG A 69 1.27 -10.55 -16.55
C ARG A 69 0.25 -9.52 -16.07
N THR A 70 -0.82 -9.39 -16.84
CA THR A 70 -1.92 -8.47 -16.51
C THR A 70 -2.56 -8.81 -15.17
N ASP A 71 -2.63 -10.10 -14.82
CA ASP A 71 -3.16 -10.55 -13.55
C ASP A 71 -2.35 -9.99 -12.35
N CYS A 72 -1.02 -10.06 -12.45
CA CYS A 72 -0.15 -9.50 -11.42
C CYS A 72 -0.28 -7.99 -11.33
N GLN A 73 -0.31 -7.32 -12.46
CA GLN A 73 -0.48 -5.87 -12.52
C GLN A 73 -1.78 -5.43 -11.85
N GLN A 74 -2.87 -6.12 -12.16
CA GLN A 74 -4.18 -5.81 -11.61
C GLN A 74 -4.22 -6.06 -10.10
N LYS A 75 -3.66 -7.15 -9.65
CA LYS A 75 -3.61 -7.49 -8.22
C LYS A 75 -2.82 -6.44 -7.43
N TYR A 76 -1.71 -5.99 -7.98
CA TYR A 76 -0.91 -4.94 -7.37
C TYR A 76 -1.67 -3.61 -7.29
N LEU A 77 -2.33 -3.21 -8.38
CA LEU A 77 -3.16 -2.00 -8.38
C LEU A 77 -4.28 -2.09 -7.35
N ASN A 78 -4.91 -3.25 -7.23
CA ASN A 78 -5.96 -3.46 -6.25
C ASN A 78 -5.43 -3.31 -4.82
N PHE A 79 -4.23 -3.79 -4.57
CA PHE A 79 -3.57 -3.59 -3.28
C PHE A 79 -3.38 -2.10 -2.98
N LEU A 80 -2.84 -1.35 -3.93
CA LEU A 80 -2.62 0.08 -3.74
C LEU A 80 -3.93 0.86 -3.57
N ARG A 81 -4.95 0.51 -4.34
CA ARG A 81 -6.26 1.15 -4.19
C ARG A 81 -6.88 0.85 -2.82
N GLY A 82 -6.79 -0.39 -2.38
CA GLY A 82 -7.30 -0.76 -1.07
C GLY A 82 -6.59 -0.04 0.07
N LEU A 83 -5.32 0.29 -0.14
CA LEU A 83 -4.55 0.99 0.86
C LEU A 83 -4.88 2.50 0.90
N PHE A 84 -5.09 3.12 -0.24
CA PHE A 84 -5.16 4.59 -0.31
C PHE A 84 -6.52 5.19 -0.61
N LYS A 85 -7.31 4.55 -1.45
CA LYS A 85 -8.52 5.19 -1.96
C LYS A 85 -9.63 5.25 -0.93
N GLY A 86 -10.15 6.45 -0.70
CA GLY A 86 -11.28 6.66 0.21
C GLY A 86 -10.94 6.47 1.68
N SER A 87 -9.67 6.47 2.03
CA SER A 87 -9.23 6.19 3.41
C SER A 87 -9.01 7.49 4.17
N ASP A 88 -9.58 7.56 5.37
CA ASP A 88 -9.49 8.77 6.21
C ASP A 88 -8.07 9.01 6.75
N TYR A 89 -7.26 7.96 6.84
CA TYR A 89 -5.89 8.08 7.35
C TYR A 89 -4.90 8.65 6.33
N VAL A 90 -5.32 8.86 5.08
CA VAL A 90 -4.44 9.35 4.03
C VAL A 90 -4.47 10.88 3.99
N GLU A 91 -3.33 11.52 4.27
CA GLU A 91 -3.17 12.95 4.07
C GLU A 91 -2.73 13.25 2.66
N LEU A 92 -1.74 12.49 2.18
CA LEU A 92 -1.16 12.67 0.86
C LEU A 92 -0.48 11.38 0.42
N VAL A 93 -0.58 11.06 -0.85
CA VAL A 93 0.21 9.99 -1.48
C VAL A 93 1.06 10.60 -2.57
N TYR A 94 2.37 10.42 -2.46
CA TYR A 94 3.32 10.87 -3.45
C TYR A 94 4.04 9.65 -4.03
N MET A 95 3.94 9.48 -5.34
CA MET A 95 4.51 8.32 -6.02
C MET A 95 5.46 8.75 -7.11
N THR A 96 6.60 8.10 -7.18
CA THR A 96 7.57 8.30 -8.26
C THR A 96 7.70 7.02 -9.07
N GLY A 97 7.87 7.17 -10.37
CA GLY A 97 8.03 6.03 -11.26
C GLY A 97 8.28 6.48 -12.68
N ILE A 98 8.44 5.50 -13.57
CA ILE A 98 8.74 5.76 -15.00
C ILE A 98 7.44 5.78 -15.81
N ILE A 99 6.46 4.95 -15.47
CA ILE A 99 5.20 4.84 -16.18
C ILE A 99 4.25 5.93 -15.67
N ARG A 100 4.05 6.96 -16.45
CA ARG A 100 3.29 8.14 -16.03
C ARG A 100 1.78 7.95 -16.08
N ARG A 101 1.29 7.29 -17.11
CA ARG A 101 -0.17 7.20 -17.37
C ARG A 101 -0.96 6.55 -16.27
N SER A 102 -0.35 5.67 -15.49
CA SER A 102 -1.05 4.92 -14.46
C SER A 102 -1.25 5.70 -13.16
N ILE A 103 -0.59 6.83 -13.00
CA ILE A 103 -0.69 7.65 -11.79
C ILE A 103 -2.13 8.09 -11.53
N PHE A 104 -2.86 8.41 -12.61
CA PHE A 104 -4.23 8.89 -12.48
C PHE A 104 -5.18 7.87 -11.89
N LEU A 105 -4.89 6.59 -12.05
CA LEU A 105 -5.71 5.54 -11.49
C LEU A 105 -5.65 5.50 -9.96
N LEU A 106 -4.62 6.08 -9.40
CA LEU A 106 -4.35 6.08 -7.97
C LEU A 106 -4.59 7.44 -7.33
N SER A 107 -5.08 8.40 -8.09
CA SER A 107 -5.45 9.69 -7.55
C SER A 107 -6.50 9.52 -6.47
N ILE A 108 -6.28 10.17 -5.35
CA ILE A 108 -7.19 10.08 -4.22
C ILE A 108 -8.16 11.25 -4.28
N PRO A 109 -9.45 10.98 -4.32
CA PRO A 109 -10.44 12.03 -4.30
C PRO A 109 -10.52 12.73 -2.96
#